data_7c45470a2723243f5c696613134fda9b
#
_entry.id   7c45470a2723243f5c696613134fda9b
#
_cell.length_a   1.000
_cell.length_b   1.000
_cell.length_c   1.000
_cell.angle_alpha   90.00
_cell.angle_beta   90.00
_cell.angle_gamma   90.00
#
_symmetry.space_group_name_H-M   'P 1'
#
loop_
_entity.id
_entity.type
_entity.pdbx_description
1 polymer ?
#
loop_
_entity_poly.entity_id
_entity_poly.type
_entity_poly.pdbx_seq_one_letter_code
_entity_poly.pdbx_strand_id
1 'polypeptide(L)'
;VVANVHSGWRGSINNIIGCTLKVMENSFGCRSRDVVAGIGPSLGPCCAEFVNYKKEIPEAFWKYKNDTNHFDFWSISRDQLCEAGVLFENVDLSRMCTKCDSNRFFSFRGEGTTGRFAALIGLK
;
A
#
# COMPACT_ATOMS: atom_id res chain seq x y z
N VAL A 1 -11.74 13.93 -9.42
CA VAL A 1 -11.54 12.51 -9.77
C VAL A 1 -11.07 11.74 -8.53
N VAL A 2 -11.38 10.45 -8.49
CA VAL A 2 -10.90 9.53 -7.46
C VAL A 2 -10.24 8.33 -8.10
N ALA A 3 -9.33 7.69 -7.36
CA ALA A 3 -8.73 6.43 -7.75
C ALA A 3 -8.78 5.44 -6.58
N ASN A 4 -9.13 4.20 -6.86
CA ASN A 4 -9.05 3.10 -5.90
C ASN A 4 -8.04 2.08 -6.43
N VAL A 5 -6.97 1.84 -5.68
CA VAL A 5 -5.79 1.11 -6.17
C VAL A 5 -5.49 -0.07 -5.25
N HIS A 6 -5.48 -1.28 -5.82
CA HIS A 6 -4.92 -2.43 -5.11
C HIS A 6 -3.39 -2.41 -5.20
N SER A 7 -2.72 -2.13 -4.09
CA SER A 7 -1.27 -2.18 -3.98
C SER A 7 -0.83 -3.37 -3.13
N GLY A 8 -0.87 -4.58 -3.72
CA GLY A 8 -0.21 -5.74 -3.14
C GLY A 8 1.31 -5.61 -3.24
N TRP A 9 2.10 -6.50 -2.64
CA TRP A 9 3.55 -6.38 -2.61
C TRP A 9 4.19 -6.22 -3.99
N ARG A 10 3.67 -6.93 -5.02
CA ARG A 10 4.13 -6.77 -6.40
C ARG A 10 3.78 -5.41 -6.99
N GLY A 11 2.60 -4.89 -6.68
CA GLY A 11 2.22 -3.53 -7.07
C GLY A 11 3.10 -2.48 -6.40
N SER A 12 3.41 -2.67 -5.12
CA SER A 12 4.30 -1.78 -4.37
C SER A 12 5.71 -1.73 -4.97
N ILE A 13 6.33 -2.88 -5.25
CA ILE A 13 7.69 -2.89 -5.84
C ILE A 13 7.73 -2.36 -7.27
N ASN A 14 6.61 -2.39 -7.99
CA ASN A 14 6.46 -1.80 -9.33
C ASN A 14 5.89 -0.37 -9.30
N ASN A 15 5.79 0.24 -8.13
CA ASN A 15 5.32 1.61 -7.93
C ASN A 15 3.97 1.92 -8.58
N ILE A 16 2.98 1.03 -8.37
CA ILE A 16 1.60 1.23 -8.90
C ILE A 16 1.01 2.57 -8.42
N ILE A 17 1.38 3.03 -7.24
CA ILE A 17 0.92 4.30 -6.66
C ILE A 17 1.41 5.47 -7.51
N GLY A 18 2.71 5.55 -7.79
CA GLY A 18 3.26 6.60 -8.65
C GLY A 18 2.71 6.55 -10.07
N CYS A 19 2.50 5.35 -10.62
CA CYS A 19 1.86 5.19 -11.93
C CYS A 19 0.41 5.75 -11.93
N THR A 20 -0.35 5.48 -10.87
CA THR A 20 -1.72 5.99 -10.73
C THR A 20 -1.76 7.50 -10.66
N LEU A 21 -0.90 8.12 -9.84
CA LEU A 21 -0.82 9.58 -9.72
C LEU A 21 -0.44 10.24 -11.06
N LYS A 22 0.49 9.65 -11.81
CA LYS A 22 0.82 10.14 -13.16
C LYS A 22 -0.38 10.09 -14.12
N VAL A 23 -1.20 9.04 -14.05
CA VAL A 23 -2.44 8.97 -14.85
C VAL A 23 -3.42 10.05 -14.41
N MET A 24 -3.59 10.25 -13.09
CA MET A 24 -4.46 11.31 -12.56
C MET A 24 -4.00 12.70 -13.01
N GLU A 25 -2.71 12.98 -13.02
CA GLU A 25 -2.14 14.24 -13.51
C GLU A 25 -2.33 14.40 -15.03
N ASN A 26 -1.88 13.42 -15.80
CA ASN A 26 -1.83 13.53 -17.27
C ASN A 26 -3.20 13.47 -17.92
N SER A 27 -4.13 12.67 -17.39
CA SER A 27 -5.43 12.46 -18.02
C SER A 27 -6.55 13.32 -17.43
N PHE A 28 -6.38 13.78 -16.18
CA PHE A 28 -7.43 14.49 -15.45
C PHE A 28 -6.98 15.86 -14.92
N GLY A 29 -5.73 16.25 -15.14
CA GLY A 29 -5.21 17.55 -14.71
C GLY A 29 -5.10 17.70 -13.17
N CYS A 30 -5.07 16.59 -12.43
CA CYS A 30 -4.89 16.63 -10.99
C CYS A 30 -3.47 17.11 -10.66
N ARG A 31 -3.33 17.78 -9.52
CA ARG A 31 -1.99 18.10 -8.99
C ARG A 31 -1.77 17.19 -7.79
N SER A 32 -0.68 16.41 -7.77
CA SER A 32 -0.38 15.48 -6.68
C SER A 32 -0.41 16.12 -5.29
N ARG A 33 0.03 17.38 -5.17
CA ARG A 33 -0.01 18.13 -3.91
C ARG A 33 -1.42 18.36 -3.33
N ASP A 34 -2.44 18.31 -4.16
CA ASP A 34 -3.84 18.50 -3.76
C ASP A 34 -4.58 17.17 -3.49
N VAL A 35 -3.90 16.05 -3.73
CA VAL A 35 -4.46 14.72 -3.49
C VAL A 35 -4.47 14.41 -2.01
N VAL A 36 -5.60 13.89 -1.53
CA VAL A 36 -5.73 13.27 -0.20
C VAL A 36 -5.78 11.75 -0.40
N ALA A 37 -4.91 11.02 0.28
CA ALA A 37 -4.77 9.59 0.13
C ALA A 37 -5.00 8.85 1.44
N GLY A 38 -5.78 7.76 1.39
CA GLY A 38 -5.94 6.81 2.49
C GLY A 38 -5.30 5.46 2.17
N ILE A 39 -4.46 4.96 3.08
CA ILE A 39 -3.93 3.61 3.02
C ILE A 39 -4.77 2.74 3.94
N GLY A 40 -5.62 1.91 3.33
CA GLY A 40 -6.59 1.06 4.02
C GLY A 40 -5.97 -0.13 4.75
N PRO A 41 -6.81 -0.94 5.43
CA PRO A 41 -6.37 -2.18 6.07
C PRO A 41 -5.67 -3.11 5.08
N SER A 42 -4.52 -3.63 5.46
CA SER A 42 -3.67 -4.48 4.64
C SER A 42 -2.72 -5.31 5.50
N LEU A 43 -1.88 -6.14 4.89
CA LEU A 43 -0.89 -6.91 5.64
C LEU A 43 0.15 -5.97 6.27
N GLY A 44 0.16 -5.91 7.59
CA GLY A 44 1.07 -5.05 8.35
C GLY A 44 2.48 -5.61 8.48
N PRO A 45 3.45 -4.77 8.90
CA PRO A 45 4.84 -5.17 9.12
C PRO A 45 4.99 -6.26 10.20
N CYS A 46 4.00 -6.43 11.07
CA CYS A 46 3.95 -7.53 12.04
C CYS A 46 3.78 -8.92 11.40
N CYS A 47 3.30 -8.99 10.15
CA CYS A 47 2.91 -10.24 9.49
C CYS A 47 3.46 -10.40 8.07
N ALA A 48 4.10 -9.39 7.51
CA ALA A 48 4.57 -9.37 6.13
C ALA A 48 5.97 -9.99 5.98
N GLU A 49 6.14 -11.23 6.46
CA GLU A 49 7.39 -11.98 6.34
C GLU A 49 7.64 -12.44 4.89
N PHE A 50 8.86 -12.23 4.41
CA PHE A 50 9.34 -12.67 3.10
C PHE A 50 10.64 -13.45 3.25
N VAL A 51 10.54 -14.77 3.42
CA VAL A 51 11.70 -15.68 3.64
C VAL A 51 12.66 -15.62 2.44
N ASN A 52 12.09 -15.50 1.23
CA ASN A 52 12.84 -15.46 -0.03
C ASN A 52 13.02 -14.03 -0.56
N TYR A 53 13.00 -13.02 0.29
CA TYR A 53 13.02 -11.60 -0.10
C TYR A 53 14.12 -11.23 -1.09
N LYS A 54 15.29 -11.87 -1.01
CA LYS A 54 16.41 -11.60 -1.94
C LYS A 54 16.09 -11.92 -3.40
N LYS A 55 15.11 -12.81 -3.64
CA LYS A 55 14.65 -13.19 -4.99
C LYS A 55 13.37 -12.44 -5.38
N GLU A 56 12.59 -12.02 -4.39
CA GLU A 56 11.24 -11.49 -4.60
C GLU A 56 11.20 -9.96 -4.55
N ILE A 57 12.03 -9.34 -3.71
CA ILE A 57 11.97 -7.90 -3.43
C ILE A 57 13.29 -7.24 -3.81
N PRO A 58 13.26 -6.22 -4.69
CA PRO A 58 14.45 -5.47 -5.08
C PRO A 58 15.19 -4.86 -3.88
N GLU A 59 16.51 -4.80 -3.96
CA GLU A 59 17.38 -4.30 -2.89
C GLU A 59 17.02 -2.89 -2.40
N ALA A 60 16.53 -2.04 -3.30
CA ALA A 60 16.10 -0.68 -2.97
C ALA A 60 15.01 -0.63 -1.88
N PHE A 61 14.25 -1.72 -1.68
CA PHE A 61 13.21 -1.83 -0.67
C PHE A 61 13.68 -2.48 0.64
N TRP A 62 14.92 -3.00 0.70
CA TRP A 62 15.38 -3.70 1.89
C TRP A 62 15.52 -2.81 3.13
N LYS A 63 15.60 -1.51 2.96
CA LYS A 63 15.54 -0.53 4.05
C LYS A 63 14.22 -0.55 4.85
N TYR A 64 13.16 -1.14 4.28
CA TYR A 64 11.85 -1.27 4.92
C TYR A 64 11.63 -2.60 5.64
N LYS A 65 12.64 -3.48 5.66
CA LYS A 65 12.53 -4.74 6.39
C LYS A 65 13.20 -4.66 7.76
N ASN A 66 12.69 -5.44 8.71
CA ASN A 66 13.34 -5.68 9.98
C ASN A 66 14.30 -6.90 9.93
N ASP A 67 14.92 -7.23 11.05
CA ASP A 67 15.88 -8.34 11.18
C ASP A 67 15.25 -9.72 10.97
N THR A 68 13.94 -9.84 11.07
CA THR A 68 13.18 -11.08 10.85
C THR A 68 12.51 -11.15 9.48
N ASN A 69 12.99 -10.38 8.50
CA ASN A 69 12.52 -10.34 7.11
C ASN A 69 11.06 -9.91 6.93
N HIS A 70 10.52 -9.14 7.88
CA HIS A 70 9.21 -8.53 7.76
C HIS A 70 9.33 -7.14 7.13
N PHE A 71 8.53 -6.88 6.10
CA PHE A 71 8.55 -5.63 5.33
C PHE A 71 7.42 -4.70 5.75
N ASP A 72 7.71 -3.40 5.83
CA ASP A 72 6.72 -2.37 6.09
C ASP A 72 6.19 -1.78 4.78
N PHE A 73 5.20 -2.46 4.17
CA PHE A 73 4.53 -1.98 2.96
C PHE A 73 3.67 -0.74 3.21
N TRP A 74 3.30 -0.45 4.44
CA TRP A 74 2.60 0.80 4.78
C TRP A 74 3.52 2.00 4.60
N SER A 75 4.75 1.91 5.12
CA SER A 75 5.77 2.95 4.91
C SER A 75 6.18 3.06 3.45
N ILE A 76 6.34 1.95 2.72
CA ILE A 76 6.61 1.97 1.28
C ILE A 76 5.51 2.75 0.56
N SER A 77 4.24 2.45 0.82
CA SER A 77 3.10 3.11 0.16
C SER A 77 3.05 4.61 0.47
N ARG A 78 3.25 4.99 1.72
CA ARG A 78 3.31 6.40 2.12
C ARG A 78 4.45 7.14 1.43
N ASP A 79 5.64 6.54 1.42
CA ASP A 79 6.82 7.16 0.83
C ASP A 79 6.66 7.31 -0.68
N GLN A 80 6.07 6.33 -1.38
CA GLN A 80 5.73 6.42 -2.80
C GLN A 80 4.71 7.53 -3.10
N LEU A 81 3.71 7.74 -2.23
CA LEU A 81 2.78 8.87 -2.33
C LEU A 81 3.52 10.20 -2.22
N CYS A 82 4.37 10.33 -1.20
CA CYS A 82 5.14 11.56 -0.97
C CYS A 82 6.16 11.83 -2.08
N GLU A 83 6.87 10.80 -2.56
CA GLU A 83 7.79 10.90 -3.69
C GLU A 83 7.09 11.33 -4.99
N ALA A 84 5.82 10.95 -5.16
CA ALA A 84 4.99 11.39 -6.28
C ALA A 84 4.36 12.78 -6.08
N GLY A 85 4.64 13.47 -4.97
CA GLY A 85 4.25 14.86 -4.72
C GLY A 85 3.01 15.03 -3.83
N VAL A 86 2.43 13.97 -3.27
CA VAL A 86 1.37 14.09 -2.26
C VAL A 86 1.98 14.62 -0.97
N LEU A 87 1.33 15.60 -0.35
CA LEU A 87 1.81 16.16 0.91
C LEU A 87 1.68 15.13 2.04
N PHE A 88 2.67 15.06 2.91
CA PHE A 88 2.69 14.09 4.01
C PHE A 88 1.44 14.18 4.91
N GLU A 89 1.01 15.41 5.22
CA GLU A 89 -0.20 15.68 6.00
C GLU A 89 -1.51 15.25 5.31
N ASN A 90 -1.48 15.00 4.01
CA ASN A 90 -2.61 14.52 3.22
C ASN A 90 -2.64 12.98 3.10
N VAL A 91 -1.72 12.27 3.75
CA VAL A 91 -1.68 10.80 3.74
C VAL A 91 -2.16 10.25 5.06
N ASP A 92 -3.30 9.59 5.06
CA ASP A 92 -3.83 8.87 6.21
C ASP A 92 -3.52 7.37 6.13
N LEU A 93 -3.19 6.77 7.25
CA LEU A 93 -2.79 5.36 7.35
C LEU A 93 -3.63 4.65 8.40
N SER A 94 -4.44 3.68 7.99
CA SER A 94 -5.34 2.94 8.89
C SER A 94 -4.58 2.15 9.98
N ARG A 95 -3.36 1.69 9.70
CA ARG A 95 -2.53 0.87 10.60
C ARG A 95 -3.22 -0.41 11.08
N MET A 96 -4.17 -0.94 10.30
CA MET A 96 -4.89 -2.16 10.62
C MET A 96 -4.33 -3.33 9.80
N CYS A 97 -3.74 -4.31 10.51
CA CYS A 97 -3.23 -5.52 9.87
C CYS A 97 -4.35 -6.53 9.67
N THR A 98 -4.62 -6.89 8.42
CA THR A 98 -5.69 -7.84 8.07
C THR A 98 -5.45 -9.25 8.60
N LYS A 99 -4.19 -9.68 8.81
CA LYS A 99 -3.88 -10.98 9.40
C LYS A 99 -4.05 -10.98 10.91
N CYS A 100 -3.65 -9.91 11.60
CA CYS A 100 -3.85 -9.79 13.05
C CYS A 100 -5.32 -9.66 13.43
N ASP A 101 -6.12 -9.04 12.58
CA ASP A 101 -7.53 -8.76 12.82
C ASP A 101 -8.44 -9.59 11.90
N SER A 102 -8.27 -10.90 11.97
CA SER A 102 -9.02 -11.87 11.17
C SER A 102 -10.52 -11.90 11.47
N ASN A 103 -10.95 -11.32 12.60
CA ASN A 103 -12.37 -11.18 12.93
C ASN A 103 -13.09 -10.13 12.07
N ARG A 104 -12.34 -9.16 11.54
CA ARG A 104 -12.90 -8.06 10.73
C ARG A 104 -12.50 -8.12 9.26
N PHE A 105 -11.39 -8.79 8.93
CA PHE A 105 -10.83 -8.78 7.58
C PHE A 105 -10.50 -10.20 7.11
N PHE A 106 -10.68 -10.44 5.83
CA PHE A 106 -10.14 -11.60 5.16
C PHE A 106 -8.63 -11.42 4.91
N SER A 107 -7.84 -12.47 5.14
CA SER A 107 -6.40 -12.45 4.93
C SER A 107 -5.90 -13.74 4.28
N PHE A 108 -5.46 -13.67 3.03
CA PHE A 108 -4.86 -14.82 2.35
C PHE A 108 -3.62 -15.34 3.10
N ARG A 109 -2.78 -14.44 3.60
CA ARG A 109 -1.58 -14.79 4.39
C ARG A 109 -1.93 -15.47 5.72
N GLY A 110 -3.09 -15.18 6.28
CA GLY A 110 -3.56 -15.80 7.52
C GLY A 110 -4.28 -17.11 7.31
N GLU A 111 -5.11 -17.23 6.27
CA GLU A 111 -6.10 -18.28 6.09
C GLU A 111 -5.80 -19.25 4.93
N GLY A 112 -4.94 -18.84 3.98
CA GLY A 112 -4.67 -19.58 2.76
C GLY A 112 -5.83 -19.50 1.75
N THR A 113 -6.96 -20.16 2.04
CA THR A 113 -8.23 -19.96 1.32
C THR A 113 -9.06 -18.94 2.09
N THR A 114 -9.46 -17.85 1.44
CA THR A 114 -10.14 -16.74 2.12
C THR A 114 -11.10 -16.01 1.18
N GLY A 115 -12.00 -15.22 1.76
CA GLY A 115 -12.86 -14.28 1.05
C GLY A 115 -12.12 -13.02 0.58
N ARG A 116 -12.91 -12.02 0.21
CA ARG A 116 -12.44 -10.69 -0.18
C ARG A 116 -13.30 -9.65 0.54
N PHE A 117 -12.72 -8.49 0.80
CA PHE A 117 -13.46 -7.30 1.20
C PHE A 117 -13.24 -6.19 0.18
N ALA A 118 -14.15 -5.24 0.13
CA ALA A 118 -14.08 -4.13 -0.80
C ALA A 118 -13.63 -2.85 -0.10
N ALA A 119 -12.85 -2.05 -0.79
CA ALA A 119 -12.61 -0.66 -0.45
C ALA A 119 -13.39 0.21 -1.45
N LEU A 120 -14.05 1.25 -0.94
CA LEU A 120 -14.86 2.17 -1.75
C LEU A 120 -14.39 3.59 -1.50
N ILE A 121 -14.36 4.39 -2.56
CA ILE A 121 -14.07 5.81 -2.50
C ILE A 121 -15.00 6.55 -3.45
N GLY A 122 -15.44 7.74 -3.09
CA GLY A 122 -16.30 8.57 -3.92
C GLY A 122 -16.16 10.05 -3.57
N LEU A 123 -16.58 10.90 -4.50
CA LEU A 123 -16.76 12.33 -4.25
C LEU A 123 -18.15 12.58 -3.69
N LYS A 124 -18.26 13.57 -2.80
CA LYS A 124 -19.55 14.10 -2.34
C LYS A 124 -20.09 15.12 -3.33
#